data_1b21ca78f69c030ce44965d64e9497c0
#
_entry.id   1b21ca78f69c030ce44965d64e9497c0
#
_cell.length_a   1.000
_cell.length_b   1.000
_cell.length_c   1.000
_cell.angle_alpha   90.00
_cell.angle_beta   90.00
_cell.angle_gamma   90.00
#
_symmetry.space_group_name_H-M   'P 1'
#
loop_
_entity.id
_entity.type
_entity.pdbx_description
1 polymer ?
#
loop_
_entity_poly.entity_id
_entity_poly.type
_entity_poly.pdbx_seq_one_letter_code
_entity_poly.pdbx_strand_id
1 'polypeptide(L)'
;MILVAGIVLGIIVLIAGLAVAPHAHADPDTDYANQLHGYGIYGLKDYNAWIGKNVCKRLYSGVDADAFKSAAFVSASLQRGTSTEQVWQFVDAAVNMYCPDERPVVQRAAERR
;
A
#
# COMPACT_ATOMS: atom_id res chain seq x y z
N MET A 1 13.70 -53.77 -8.10
CA MET A 1 14.26 -52.93 -7.02
C MET A 1 14.61 -51.53 -7.51
N ILE A 2 15.31 -51.41 -8.58
CA ILE A 2 15.73 -50.09 -9.12
C ILE A 2 14.53 -49.26 -9.59
N LEU A 3 13.50 -49.90 -10.14
CA LEU A 3 12.30 -49.24 -10.63
C LEU A 3 11.50 -48.56 -9.53
N VAL A 4 11.50 -49.12 -8.32
CA VAL A 4 10.76 -48.54 -7.18
C VAL A 4 11.37 -47.23 -6.73
N ALA A 5 12.70 -47.13 -6.73
CA ALA A 5 13.38 -45.89 -6.36
C ALA A 5 13.05 -44.73 -7.29
N GLY A 6 12.92 -44.99 -8.59
CA GLY A 6 12.57 -43.98 -9.58
C GLY A 6 11.17 -43.38 -9.37
N ILE A 7 10.22 -44.24 -9.01
CA ILE A 7 8.84 -43.81 -8.76
C ILE A 7 8.75 -42.90 -7.54
N VAL A 8 9.45 -43.21 -6.47
CA VAL A 8 9.46 -42.41 -5.24
C VAL A 8 10.01 -41.02 -5.51
N LEU A 9 11.05 -40.89 -6.29
CA LEU A 9 11.62 -39.61 -6.68
C LEU A 9 10.62 -38.72 -7.44
N GLY A 10 9.84 -39.32 -8.32
CA GLY A 10 8.84 -38.61 -9.10
C GLY A 10 7.77 -38.00 -8.21
N ILE A 11 7.31 -38.72 -7.21
CA ILE A 11 6.31 -38.24 -6.26
C ILE A 11 6.82 -37.05 -5.45
N ILE A 12 8.06 -37.08 -4.99
CA ILE A 12 8.67 -36.01 -4.20
C ILE A 12 8.73 -34.71 -5.03
N VAL A 13 9.06 -34.78 -6.29
CA VAL A 13 9.11 -33.61 -7.17
C VAL A 13 7.74 -32.95 -7.32
N LEU A 14 6.68 -33.75 -7.44
CA LEU A 14 5.32 -33.26 -7.55
C LEU A 14 4.89 -32.49 -6.29
N ILE A 15 5.22 -33.00 -5.11
CA ILE A 15 4.90 -32.36 -3.85
C ILE A 15 5.63 -31.03 -3.72
N ALA A 16 6.90 -30.98 -4.07
CA ALA A 16 7.68 -29.76 -4.05
C ALA A 16 7.11 -28.69 -4.98
N GLY A 17 6.64 -29.08 -6.17
CA GLY A 17 6.00 -28.16 -7.09
C GLY A 17 4.73 -27.52 -6.54
N LEU A 18 3.91 -28.29 -5.81
CA LEU A 18 2.72 -27.78 -5.19
C LEU A 18 3.02 -26.84 -4.01
N ALA A 19 4.07 -27.14 -3.24
CA ALA A 19 4.45 -26.33 -2.10
C ALA A 19 4.96 -24.93 -2.47
N VAL A 20 5.40 -24.74 -3.70
CA VAL A 20 5.94 -23.47 -4.21
C VAL A 20 4.91 -22.71 -5.04
N ALA A 21 3.65 -23.12 -5.03
CA ALA A 21 2.59 -22.42 -5.73
C ALA A 21 2.59 -20.96 -5.32
N PRO A 22 2.58 -20.01 -6.28
CA PRO A 22 2.66 -18.60 -5.96
C PRO A 22 1.47 -18.18 -5.12
N HIS A 23 1.71 -17.39 -4.12
CA HIS A 23 0.66 -16.73 -3.40
C HIS A 23 0.03 -15.68 -4.29
N ALA A 24 -1.28 -15.66 -4.33
CA ALA A 24 -1.99 -14.55 -4.94
C ALA A 24 -1.65 -13.30 -4.14
N HIS A 25 -0.82 -12.43 -4.69
CA HIS A 25 -0.60 -11.12 -4.12
C HIS A 25 -1.86 -10.31 -4.34
N ALA A 26 -2.40 -9.76 -3.27
CA ALA A 26 -3.46 -8.79 -3.39
C ALA A 26 -2.95 -7.61 -4.20
N ASP A 27 -3.80 -7.05 -5.04
CA ASP A 27 -3.54 -5.82 -5.73
C ASP A 27 -3.21 -4.72 -4.70
N PRO A 28 -2.13 -3.94 -4.87
CA PRO A 28 -1.78 -2.89 -3.92
C PRO A 28 -2.92 -1.92 -3.65
N ASP A 29 -3.73 -1.62 -4.64
CA ASP A 29 -4.88 -0.73 -4.48
C ASP A 29 -5.96 -1.34 -3.57
N THR A 30 -6.13 -2.66 -3.63
CA THR A 30 -7.02 -3.38 -2.73
C THR A 30 -6.50 -3.39 -1.30
N ASP A 31 -5.21 -3.63 -1.12
CA ASP A 31 -4.57 -3.57 0.18
C ASP A 31 -4.69 -2.19 0.80
N TYR A 32 -4.49 -1.16 0.00
CA TYR A 32 -4.64 0.22 0.42
C TYR A 32 -6.07 0.50 0.87
N ALA A 33 -7.07 0.10 0.08
CA ALA A 33 -8.48 0.25 0.45
C ALA A 33 -8.80 -0.43 1.78
N ASN A 34 -8.30 -1.64 1.98
CA ASN A 34 -8.52 -2.37 3.22
C ASN A 34 -7.88 -1.66 4.41
N GLN A 35 -6.70 -1.12 4.24
CA GLN A 35 -6.05 -0.35 5.29
C GLN A 35 -6.83 0.92 5.63
N LEU A 36 -7.32 1.64 4.62
CA LEU A 36 -8.13 2.84 4.81
C LEU A 36 -9.42 2.53 5.56
N HIS A 37 -10.06 1.38 5.27
CA HIS A 37 -11.25 0.95 5.99
C HIS A 37 -10.98 0.82 7.49
N GLY A 38 -9.80 0.35 7.86
CA GLY A 38 -9.40 0.26 9.27
C GLY A 38 -9.34 1.62 9.96
N TYR A 39 -9.19 2.69 9.21
CA TYR A 39 -9.20 4.07 9.72
C TYR A 39 -10.58 4.73 9.60
N GLY A 40 -11.57 4.02 9.10
CA GLY A 40 -12.89 4.58 8.85
C GLY A 40 -12.98 5.42 7.58
N ILE A 41 -12.03 5.26 6.68
CA ILE A 41 -12.02 5.97 5.40
C ILE A 41 -12.57 5.02 4.34
N TYR A 42 -13.73 5.37 3.80
CA TYR A 42 -14.42 4.60 2.78
C TYR A 42 -14.44 5.36 1.46
N GLY A 43 -15.13 4.82 0.49
CA GLY A 43 -15.24 5.39 -0.84
C GLY A 43 -14.79 4.42 -1.91
N LEU A 44 -14.72 4.89 -3.14
CA LEU A 44 -14.33 4.05 -4.27
C LEU A 44 -12.84 3.71 -4.17
N LYS A 45 -12.54 2.42 -4.27
CA LYS A 45 -11.18 1.89 -4.18
C LYS A 45 -10.25 2.59 -5.19
N ASP A 46 -10.66 2.70 -6.41
CA ASP A 46 -9.82 3.24 -7.48
C ASP A 46 -9.60 4.74 -7.31
N TYR A 47 -10.59 5.47 -6.81
CA TYR A 47 -10.46 6.89 -6.52
C TYR A 47 -9.45 7.14 -5.38
N ASN A 48 -9.58 6.38 -4.29
CA ASN A 48 -8.66 6.50 -3.17
C ASN A 48 -7.23 6.10 -3.56
N ALA A 49 -7.08 5.05 -4.37
CA ALA A 49 -5.77 4.66 -4.91
C ALA A 49 -5.18 5.77 -5.78
N TRP A 50 -5.99 6.40 -6.61
CA TRP A 50 -5.55 7.52 -7.44
C TRP A 50 -5.05 8.69 -6.57
N ILE A 51 -5.79 9.07 -5.53
CA ILE A 51 -5.35 10.11 -4.60
C ILE A 51 -4.03 9.71 -3.94
N GLY A 52 -3.92 8.49 -3.44
CA GLY A 52 -2.70 7.98 -2.79
C GLY A 52 -1.48 8.02 -3.70
N LYS A 53 -1.64 7.60 -4.94
CA LYS A 53 -0.58 7.64 -5.95
C LYS A 53 -0.19 9.08 -6.29
N ASN A 54 -1.15 9.99 -6.28
CA ASN A 54 -0.88 11.41 -6.50
C ASN A 54 -0.11 12.03 -5.33
N VAL A 55 -0.32 11.59 -4.10
CA VAL A 55 0.52 12.00 -2.97
C VAL A 55 1.99 11.74 -3.31
N CYS A 56 2.30 10.52 -3.76
CA CYS A 56 3.66 10.15 -4.14
C CYS A 56 4.19 10.98 -5.30
N LYS A 57 3.38 11.18 -6.34
CA LYS A 57 3.77 11.97 -7.50
C LYS A 57 4.09 13.41 -7.12
N ARG A 58 3.29 14.00 -6.24
CA ARG A 58 3.48 15.38 -5.77
C ARG A 58 4.77 15.53 -4.95
N LEU A 59 5.09 14.52 -4.14
CA LEU A 59 6.35 14.51 -3.39
C LEU A 59 7.55 14.35 -4.32
N TYR A 60 7.51 13.41 -5.25
CA TYR A 60 8.60 13.17 -6.19
C TYR A 60 8.88 14.38 -7.09
N SER A 61 7.84 15.06 -7.55
CA SER A 61 7.99 16.19 -8.46
C SER A 61 8.36 17.50 -7.76
N GLY A 62 8.32 17.52 -6.43
CA GLY A 62 8.58 18.73 -5.65
C GLY A 62 7.42 19.71 -5.60
N VAL A 63 6.25 19.34 -6.14
CA VAL A 63 5.03 20.16 -6.02
C VAL A 63 4.69 20.35 -4.55
N ASP A 64 4.81 19.29 -3.76
CA ASP A 64 4.67 19.36 -2.32
C ASP A 64 6.06 19.43 -1.69
N ALA A 65 6.42 20.58 -1.14
CA ALA A 65 7.72 20.79 -0.51
C ALA A 65 7.83 20.01 0.81
N ASP A 66 6.69 19.70 1.43
CA ASP A 66 6.61 18.92 2.67
C ASP A 66 5.28 18.14 2.71
N ALA A 67 5.14 17.28 3.71
CA ALA A 67 3.94 16.46 3.83
C ALA A 67 2.71 17.25 4.32
N PHE A 68 2.87 18.45 4.85
CA PHE A 68 1.73 19.30 5.18
C PHE A 68 0.97 19.70 3.93
N LYS A 69 1.68 19.95 2.84
CA LYS A 69 1.06 20.23 1.54
C LYS A 69 0.34 18.99 0.99
N SER A 70 0.92 17.83 1.19
CA SER A 70 0.28 16.56 0.81
C SER A 70 -1.00 16.35 1.61
N ALA A 71 -0.98 16.62 2.90
CA ALA A 71 -2.17 16.54 3.76
C ALA A 71 -3.26 17.52 3.31
N ALA A 72 -2.89 18.72 2.93
CA ALA A 72 -3.85 19.70 2.40
C ALA A 72 -4.51 19.20 1.10
N PHE A 73 -3.74 18.61 0.20
CA PHE A 73 -4.25 18.01 -1.01
C PHE A 73 -5.24 16.87 -0.71
N VAL A 74 -4.88 15.98 0.20
CA VAL A 74 -5.73 14.85 0.59
C VAL A 74 -7.01 15.36 1.25
N SER A 75 -6.90 16.33 2.16
CA SER A 75 -8.06 16.92 2.83
C SER A 75 -9.07 17.49 1.83
N ALA A 76 -8.58 18.15 0.80
CA ALA A 76 -9.43 18.69 -0.26
C ALA A 76 -10.06 17.62 -1.15
N SER A 77 -9.47 16.44 -1.20
CA SER A 77 -9.88 15.35 -2.10
C SER A 77 -10.83 14.35 -1.43
N LEU A 78 -10.81 14.26 -0.11
CA LEU A 78 -11.66 13.34 0.63
C LEU A 78 -13.02 13.96 0.96
N GLN A 79 -13.92 13.13 1.46
CA GLN A 79 -15.26 13.56 1.88
C GLN A 79 -15.17 14.61 2.98
N ARG A 80 -16.14 15.53 2.96
CA ARG A 80 -16.34 16.47 4.06
C ARG A 80 -16.54 15.71 5.37
N GLY A 81 -15.96 16.19 6.44
CA GLY A 81 -16.05 15.54 7.72
C GLY A 81 -14.93 14.56 8.00
N THR A 82 -14.05 14.31 7.02
CA THR A 82 -12.84 13.54 7.26
C THR A 82 -11.98 14.28 8.26
N SER A 83 -11.60 13.60 9.36
CA SER A 83 -10.84 14.23 10.43
C SER A 83 -9.40 14.50 10.00
N THR A 84 -8.74 15.42 10.68
CA THR A 84 -7.31 15.69 10.47
C THR A 84 -6.48 14.44 10.71
N GLU A 85 -6.82 13.64 11.71
CA GLU A 85 -6.15 12.37 11.97
C GLU A 85 -6.29 11.41 10.80
N GLN A 86 -7.49 11.28 10.25
CA GLN A 86 -7.74 10.43 9.08
C GLN A 86 -6.97 10.89 7.85
N VAL A 87 -6.86 12.20 7.66
CA VAL A 87 -6.06 12.77 6.56
C VAL A 87 -4.61 12.33 6.68
N TRP A 88 -4.03 12.43 7.87
CA TRP A 88 -2.65 11.99 8.09
C TRP A 88 -2.49 10.48 7.95
N GLN A 89 -3.45 9.71 8.44
CA GLN A 89 -3.45 8.25 8.24
C GLN A 89 -3.47 7.91 6.75
N PHE A 90 -4.25 8.64 5.97
CA PHE A 90 -4.30 8.47 4.52
C PHE A 90 -2.94 8.73 3.87
N VAL A 91 -2.30 9.85 4.23
CA VAL A 91 -0.97 10.23 3.71
C VAL A 91 0.08 9.19 4.10
N ASP A 92 0.14 8.82 5.37
CA ASP A 92 1.10 7.84 5.88
C ASP A 92 0.93 6.50 5.16
N ALA A 93 -0.29 6.03 5.02
CA ALA A 93 -0.59 4.78 4.34
C ALA A 93 -0.24 4.83 2.85
N ALA A 94 -0.52 5.95 2.19
CA ALA A 94 -0.19 6.13 0.78
C ALA A 94 1.33 6.05 0.55
N VAL A 95 2.09 6.75 1.37
CA VAL A 95 3.56 6.72 1.27
C VAL A 95 4.09 5.33 1.55
N ASN A 96 3.61 4.67 2.60
CA ASN A 96 4.04 3.30 2.91
C ASN A 96 3.71 2.32 1.79
N MET A 97 2.58 2.49 1.12
CA MET A 97 2.12 1.57 0.07
C MET A 97 2.79 1.85 -1.27
N TYR A 98 2.86 3.10 -1.68
CA TYR A 98 3.21 3.47 -3.05
C TYR A 98 4.58 4.12 -3.21
N CYS A 99 5.13 4.73 -2.17
CA CYS A 99 6.43 5.39 -2.24
C CYS A 99 7.16 5.35 -0.89
N PRO A 100 7.53 4.16 -0.40
CA PRO A 100 8.14 4.04 0.93
C PRO A 100 9.46 4.79 1.09
N ASP A 101 10.14 5.13 0.01
CA ASP A 101 11.34 5.96 0.03
C ASP A 101 11.05 7.41 0.44
N GLU A 102 9.79 7.84 0.39
CA GLU A 102 9.37 9.17 0.84
C GLU A 102 8.97 9.22 2.33
N ARG A 103 9.09 8.12 3.06
CA ARG A 103 8.79 8.11 4.50
C ARG A 103 9.50 9.20 5.30
N PRO A 104 10.77 9.53 5.04
CA PRO A 104 11.44 10.60 5.79
C PRO A 104 10.72 11.93 5.72
N VAL A 105 10.07 12.25 4.59
CA VAL A 105 9.29 13.48 4.44
C VAL A 105 8.12 13.51 5.40
N VAL A 106 7.40 12.39 5.50
CA VAL A 106 6.25 12.26 6.39
C VAL A 106 6.69 12.29 7.86
N GLN A 107 7.80 11.63 8.18
CA GLN A 107 8.35 11.62 9.54
C GLN A 107 8.74 13.02 10.01
N ARG A 108 9.35 13.82 9.14
CA ARG A 108 9.68 15.21 9.49
C ARG A 108 8.43 16.03 9.81
N ALA A 109 7.34 15.80 9.08
CA ALA A 109 6.07 16.45 9.37
C ALA A 109 5.49 15.97 10.71
N ALA A 110 5.61 14.68 11.01
CA ALA A 110 5.12 14.12 12.27
C ALA A 110 5.77 14.77 13.50
N GLU A 111 7.02 15.17 13.38
CA GLU A 111 7.75 15.83 14.48
C GLU A 111 7.24 17.24 14.77
N ARG A 112 6.48 17.83 13.84
CA ARG A 112 6.01 19.23 13.94
C ARG A 112 4.49 19.36 14.04
N ARG A 113 3.78 18.27 14.01
CA ARG A 113 2.31 18.27 14.07
C ARG A 113 1.75 17.83 15.41
#